data_8df3c7ac5e03c1c482a137fa46e111cc
#
_entry.id   8df3c7ac5e03c1c482a137fa46e111cc
#
_cell.length_a   1.000
_cell.length_b   1.000
_cell.length_c   1.000
_cell.angle_alpha   90.00
_cell.angle_beta   90.00
_cell.angle_gamma   90.00
#
_symmetry.space_group_name_H-M   'P 1'
#
loop_
_entity.id
_entity.type
_entity.pdbx_description
1 polymer ?
#
loop_
_entity_poly.entity_id
_entity_poly.type
_entity_poly.pdbx_seq_one_letter_code
_entity_poly.pdbx_strand_id
1 'polypeptide(L)'
;MQIEVYNMIADENTLIITLEAVYDSFSSLLWDIEYYQCGSFEVYIAVNPENLSIFQTGRIVGRDDDSQHFGIIESVLINTDIENGDYLTVRGRFLMCLLERRIIHPTYNVTAAKAYSDIVRDVVTQNALLSDNRRIPGLFLGTVTGTCWEQTATLQISYTNLMQWVYTICEKLGGTANIRLVKSSGEQYRMVFDLSEGADRSIMQEDNPHIIFSDAYSNLLSFSYAEDSSVQKNFAYIFGQGKGDERKRTTYCDGDEPTYLDRYEVYVDADDISETEQVEGETIPIPEEKYLELLKT
;
A
#
# COMPACT_ATOMS: atom_id res chain seq x y z
N MET A 1 2.98 24.26 11.80
CA MET A 1 2.95 23.31 10.69
C MET A 1 3.62 23.97 9.50
N GLN A 2 4.70 23.39 9.02
CA GLN A 2 5.46 23.86 7.86
C GLN A 2 5.60 22.71 6.86
N ILE A 3 5.72 23.06 5.59
CA ILE A 3 6.01 22.10 4.51
C ILE A 3 7.51 22.12 4.27
N GLU A 4 8.12 20.97 4.28
CA GLU A 4 9.52 20.75 3.92
C GLU A 4 9.59 20.23 2.49
N VAL A 5 10.36 20.88 1.63
CA VAL A 5 10.56 20.46 0.24
C VAL A 5 11.98 19.99 0.07
N TYR A 6 12.12 18.77 -0.45
CA TYR A 6 13.42 18.14 -0.65
C TYR A 6 13.71 17.99 -2.14
N ASN A 7 14.93 18.32 -2.52
CA ASN A 7 15.43 18.07 -3.85
C ASN A 7 16.02 16.66 -3.96
N MET A 8 15.75 15.99 -5.07
CA MET A 8 16.32 14.69 -5.40
C MET A 8 17.23 14.84 -6.62
N ILE A 9 18.52 14.55 -6.44
CA ILE A 9 19.50 14.51 -7.52
C ILE A 9 19.93 13.05 -7.67
N ALA A 10 19.46 12.42 -8.75
CA ALA A 10 19.85 11.06 -9.09
C ALA A 10 21.04 11.08 -10.05
N ASP A 11 22.09 10.33 -9.69
CA ASP A 11 23.15 9.92 -10.56
C ASP A 11 23.07 8.40 -10.74
N GLU A 12 23.80 7.82 -11.72
CA GLU A 12 23.67 6.40 -12.12
C GLU A 12 23.66 5.41 -10.95
N ASN A 13 24.35 5.72 -9.84
CA ASN A 13 24.46 4.83 -8.68
C ASN A 13 24.09 5.46 -7.33
N THR A 14 23.80 6.75 -7.28
CA THR A 14 23.54 7.47 -6.04
C THR A 14 22.31 8.35 -6.17
N LEU A 15 21.55 8.45 -5.11
CA LEU A 15 20.50 9.45 -4.94
C LEU A 15 20.87 10.34 -3.77
N ILE A 16 21.03 11.62 -4.07
CA ILE A 16 21.23 12.65 -3.05
C ILE A 16 19.89 13.33 -2.81
N ILE A 17 19.39 13.24 -1.58
CA ILE A 17 18.18 13.92 -1.14
C ILE A 17 18.60 14.96 -0.11
N THR A 18 18.31 16.23 -0.37
CA THR A 18 18.64 17.35 0.51
C THR A 18 17.41 18.22 0.72
N LEU A 19 17.28 18.81 1.91
CA LEU A 19 16.27 19.81 2.18
C LEU A 19 16.58 21.06 1.33
N GLU A 20 15.63 21.46 0.51
CA GLU A 20 15.73 22.62 -0.39
C GLU A 20 15.09 23.86 0.24
N ALA A 21 13.88 23.69 0.81
CA ALA A 21 13.12 24.80 1.38
C ALA A 21 12.21 24.33 2.53
N VAL A 22 11.92 25.25 3.43
CA VAL A 22 10.86 25.13 4.42
C VAL A 22 9.84 26.23 4.13
N TYR A 23 8.57 25.85 3.99
CA TYR A 23 7.53 26.73 3.50
C TYR A 23 6.30 26.72 4.41
N ASP A 24 5.81 27.91 4.80
CA ASP A 24 4.68 28.08 5.73
C ASP A 24 3.54 28.95 5.19
N SER A 25 3.73 29.53 4.00
CA SER A 25 2.80 30.54 3.43
C SER A 25 1.82 29.93 2.42
N PHE A 26 1.30 28.71 2.70
CA PHE A 26 0.28 28.06 1.88
C PHE A 26 -1.14 28.45 2.32
N SER A 27 -2.07 28.49 1.36
CA SER A 27 -3.49 28.81 1.62
C SER A 27 -4.24 27.60 2.18
N SER A 28 -3.89 26.39 1.72
CA SER A 28 -4.52 25.17 2.16
C SER A 28 -3.56 23.99 1.95
N LEU A 29 -3.63 23.04 2.87
CA LEU A 29 -2.95 21.74 2.77
C LEU A 29 -3.95 20.63 3.07
N LEU A 30 -4.14 19.73 2.10
CA LEU A 30 -4.77 18.45 2.30
C LEU A 30 -3.67 17.39 2.42
N TRP A 31 -3.72 16.59 3.49
CA TRP A 31 -2.74 15.55 3.78
C TRP A 31 -3.49 14.29 4.17
N ASP A 32 -3.70 13.43 3.17
CA ASP A 32 -4.58 12.27 3.26
C ASP A 32 -3.76 11.00 3.53
N ILE A 33 -3.86 10.49 4.76
CA ILE A 33 -3.13 9.31 5.22
C ILE A 33 -4.07 8.12 5.17
N GLU A 34 -3.69 7.11 4.38
CA GLU A 34 -4.42 5.87 4.27
C GLU A 34 -3.61 4.70 4.83
N TYR A 35 -4.28 3.78 5.53
CA TYR A 35 -3.61 2.67 6.20
C TYR A 35 -3.26 1.52 5.25
N TYR A 36 -4.14 1.20 4.31
CA TYR A 36 -3.98 0.11 3.35
C TYR A 36 -3.73 0.57 1.91
N GLN A 37 -3.54 1.85 1.71
CA GLN A 37 -3.30 2.43 0.40
C GLN A 37 -2.24 3.53 0.45
N CYS A 38 -1.78 3.92 -0.73
CA CYS A 38 -0.88 5.05 -0.86
C CYS A 38 -1.67 6.35 -0.73
N GLY A 39 -1.57 7.01 0.42
CA GLY A 39 -2.18 8.30 0.64
C GLY A 39 -1.61 9.40 -0.26
N SER A 40 -2.17 10.59 -0.17
CA SER A 40 -1.89 11.70 -1.08
C SER A 40 -1.80 13.05 -0.36
N PHE A 41 -1.34 14.05 -1.08
CA PHE A 41 -1.37 15.42 -0.61
C PHE A 41 -1.76 16.40 -1.71
N GLU A 42 -2.36 17.51 -1.30
CA GLU A 42 -2.61 18.65 -2.17
C GLU A 42 -2.29 19.97 -1.41
N VAL A 43 -1.53 20.84 -2.05
CA VAL A 43 -1.15 22.16 -1.49
C VAL A 43 -1.62 23.26 -2.42
N TYR A 44 -2.28 24.26 -1.85
CA TYR A 44 -2.65 25.51 -2.51
C TYR A 44 -1.74 26.62 -2.06
N ILE A 45 -1.04 27.27 -3.01
CA ILE A 45 -0.11 28.37 -2.77
C ILE A 45 -0.23 29.46 -3.82
N ALA A 46 0.18 30.66 -3.49
CA ALA A 46 0.23 31.77 -4.44
C ALA A 46 1.27 31.50 -5.55
N VAL A 47 0.95 31.90 -6.77
CA VAL A 47 1.90 31.83 -7.90
C VAL A 47 2.91 32.99 -7.80
N ASN A 48 4.17 32.64 -7.72
CA ASN A 48 5.30 33.55 -7.88
C ASN A 48 6.54 32.77 -8.37
N PRO A 49 7.59 33.43 -8.86
CA PRO A 49 8.79 32.76 -9.39
C PRO A 49 9.50 31.86 -8.38
N GLU A 50 9.49 32.22 -7.10
CA GLU A 50 10.10 31.45 -6.01
C GLU A 50 9.34 30.13 -5.80
N ASN A 51 8.00 30.20 -5.62
CA ASN A 51 7.16 29.00 -5.44
C ASN A 51 7.23 28.06 -6.65
N LEU A 52 7.27 28.58 -7.87
CA LEU A 52 7.46 27.79 -9.08
C LEU A 52 8.84 27.11 -9.12
N SER A 53 9.85 27.72 -8.52
CA SER A 53 11.19 27.09 -8.44
C SER A 53 11.27 26.03 -7.34
N ILE A 54 10.50 26.18 -6.24
CA ILE A 54 10.48 25.26 -5.10
C ILE A 54 9.60 24.04 -5.40
N PHE A 55 8.38 24.23 -5.90
CA PHE A 55 7.41 23.16 -6.10
C PHE A 55 7.46 22.60 -7.53
N GLN A 56 8.42 21.74 -7.78
CA GLN A 56 8.62 21.09 -9.07
C GLN A 56 8.27 19.59 -8.99
N THR A 57 7.77 19.03 -10.09
CA THR A 57 7.52 17.58 -10.18
C THR A 57 8.80 16.79 -9.90
N GLY A 58 8.64 15.70 -9.16
CA GLY A 58 9.74 14.85 -8.76
C GLY A 58 10.42 15.25 -7.45
N ARG A 59 10.14 16.42 -6.87
CA ARG A 59 10.60 16.77 -5.54
C ARG A 59 9.79 16.08 -4.46
N ILE A 60 10.38 15.88 -3.30
CA ILE A 60 9.70 15.29 -2.14
C ILE A 60 9.16 16.41 -1.24
N VAL A 61 7.98 16.17 -0.68
CA VAL A 61 7.31 17.04 0.29
C VAL A 61 7.12 16.29 1.58
N GLY A 62 7.45 16.92 2.70
CA GLY A 62 7.19 16.45 4.05
C GLY A 62 6.51 17.54 4.87
N ARG A 63 6.11 17.19 6.10
CA ARG A 63 5.61 18.12 7.11
C ARG A 63 6.53 18.07 8.34
N ASP A 64 6.76 19.21 8.96
CA ASP A 64 7.58 19.34 10.17
C ASP A 64 7.02 18.58 11.38
N ASP A 65 5.71 18.33 11.40
CA ASP A 65 4.98 17.60 12.45
C ASP A 65 4.66 16.14 12.09
N ASP A 66 5.09 15.64 10.90
CA ASP A 66 4.90 14.27 10.45
C ASP A 66 6.21 13.67 9.92
N SER A 67 6.87 12.87 10.74
CA SER A 67 8.12 12.21 10.39
C SER A 67 7.94 10.87 9.65
N GLN A 68 6.69 10.46 9.41
CA GLN A 68 6.39 9.15 8.83
C GLN A 68 5.99 9.25 7.36
N HIS A 69 5.29 10.31 6.96
CA HIS A 69 4.75 10.41 5.61
C HIS A 69 5.48 11.50 4.83
N PHE A 70 5.95 11.13 3.67
CA PHE A 70 6.60 12.01 2.70
C PHE A 70 6.01 11.71 1.33
N GLY A 71 5.67 12.75 0.58
CA GLY A 71 5.09 12.62 -0.75
C GLY A 71 6.04 13.05 -1.86
N ILE A 72 5.82 12.56 -3.06
CA ILE A 72 6.50 13.03 -4.27
C ILE A 72 5.54 13.89 -5.09
N ILE A 73 5.99 15.06 -5.54
CA ILE A 73 5.19 15.94 -6.39
C ILE A 73 5.03 15.29 -7.76
N GLU A 74 3.81 14.94 -8.12
CA GLU A 74 3.47 14.32 -9.40
C GLU A 74 2.81 15.31 -10.37
N SER A 75 2.15 16.35 -9.84
CA SER A 75 1.44 17.33 -10.64
C SER A 75 1.56 18.74 -10.06
N VAL A 76 1.78 19.69 -10.92
CA VAL A 76 1.79 21.12 -10.61
C VAL A 76 0.89 21.81 -11.61
N LEU A 77 -0.18 22.44 -11.13
CA LEU A 77 -1.17 23.13 -11.94
C LEU A 77 -1.22 24.61 -11.58
N ILE A 78 -1.11 25.46 -12.56
CA ILE A 78 -1.30 26.92 -12.41
C ILE A 78 -2.72 27.23 -12.87
N ASN A 79 -3.48 27.88 -11.98
CA ASN A 79 -4.81 28.38 -12.29
C ASN A 79 -4.85 29.91 -12.12
N THR A 80 -5.55 30.56 -13.03
CA THR A 80 -5.87 31.97 -12.97
C THR A 80 -7.36 32.11 -12.75
N ASP A 81 -7.75 32.76 -11.65
CA ASP A 81 -9.13 33.05 -11.33
C ASP A 81 -9.29 34.55 -11.12
N ILE A 82 -10.34 35.15 -11.73
CA ILE A 82 -10.59 36.59 -11.65
C ILE A 82 -10.91 37.04 -10.22
N GLU A 83 -11.52 36.17 -9.40
CA GLU A 83 -11.92 36.46 -8.03
C GLU A 83 -10.80 36.16 -7.01
N ASN A 84 -10.05 35.05 -7.24
CA ASN A 84 -9.06 34.52 -6.28
C ASN A 84 -7.61 34.79 -6.69
N GLY A 85 -7.39 35.33 -7.92
CA GLY A 85 -6.05 35.56 -8.45
C GLY A 85 -5.38 34.29 -8.98
N ASP A 86 -4.06 34.38 -9.15
CA ASP A 86 -3.25 33.28 -9.65
C ASP A 86 -2.80 32.37 -8.49
N TYR A 87 -3.09 31.08 -8.61
CA TYR A 87 -2.67 30.10 -7.62
C TYR A 87 -2.09 28.84 -8.24
N LEU A 88 -1.22 28.21 -7.48
CA LEU A 88 -0.55 26.97 -7.78
C LEU A 88 -1.19 25.85 -6.96
N THR A 89 -1.65 24.80 -7.63
CA THR A 89 -2.06 23.55 -7.00
C THR A 89 -0.97 22.52 -7.21
N VAL A 90 -0.38 22.07 -6.10
CA VAL A 90 0.67 21.04 -6.08
C VAL A 90 0.08 19.76 -5.54
N ARG A 91 0.17 18.67 -6.29
CA ARG A 91 -0.40 17.36 -5.92
C ARG A 91 0.63 16.26 -6.03
N GLY A 92 0.46 15.27 -5.17
CA GLY A 92 1.25 14.06 -5.25
C GLY A 92 0.77 12.98 -4.30
N ARG A 93 1.42 11.84 -4.36
CA ARG A 93 1.17 10.71 -3.48
C ARG A 93 2.38 10.45 -2.58
N PHE A 94 2.16 9.70 -1.49
CA PHE A 94 3.25 9.35 -0.60
C PHE A 94 4.26 8.41 -1.28
N LEU A 95 5.47 8.34 -0.73
CA LEU A 95 6.63 7.68 -1.38
C LEU A 95 6.42 6.20 -1.72
N MET A 96 5.43 5.55 -1.12
CA MET A 96 5.04 4.19 -1.52
C MET A 96 4.66 4.09 -3.00
N CYS A 97 4.19 5.18 -3.64
CA CYS A 97 3.91 5.22 -5.08
C CYS A 97 5.13 4.90 -5.96
N LEU A 98 6.35 5.01 -5.43
CA LEU A 98 7.56 4.61 -6.15
C LEU A 98 7.58 3.11 -6.46
N LEU A 99 6.98 2.28 -5.60
CA LEU A 99 6.87 0.84 -5.82
C LEU A 99 5.84 0.51 -6.92
N GLU A 100 4.87 1.38 -7.18
CA GLU A 100 3.91 1.21 -8.29
C GLU A 100 4.60 1.16 -9.67
N ARG A 101 5.77 1.78 -9.78
CA ARG A 101 6.60 1.77 -10.99
C ARG A 101 7.28 0.43 -11.25
N ARG A 102 6.97 -0.61 -10.47
CA ARG A 102 7.60 -1.95 -10.55
C ARG A 102 6.53 -3.03 -10.65
N ILE A 103 6.84 -4.02 -11.46
CA ILE A 103 6.07 -5.28 -11.58
C ILE A 103 6.92 -6.38 -10.95
N ILE A 104 6.33 -7.30 -10.22
CA ILE A 104 7.02 -8.45 -9.64
C ILE A 104 7.48 -9.37 -10.78
N HIS A 105 8.80 -9.43 -10.99
CA HIS A 105 9.46 -10.22 -12.05
C HIS A 105 10.94 -10.45 -11.69
N PRO A 106 11.45 -11.69 -11.83
CA PRO A 106 10.76 -12.91 -12.23
C PRO A 106 9.77 -13.41 -11.18
N THR A 107 9.06 -14.51 -11.50
CA THR A 107 8.19 -15.18 -10.54
C THR A 107 8.92 -15.49 -9.24
N TYR A 108 8.31 -15.08 -8.13
CA TYR A 108 8.81 -15.37 -6.78
C TYR A 108 8.03 -16.52 -6.17
N ASN A 109 8.74 -17.59 -5.79
CA ASN A 109 8.15 -18.81 -5.25
C ASN A 109 8.58 -19.03 -3.80
N VAL A 110 7.62 -19.27 -2.94
CA VAL A 110 7.81 -19.69 -1.55
C VAL A 110 7.27 -21.11 -1.40
N THR A 111 8.17 -22.09 -1.41
CA THR A 111 7.84 -23.53 -1.38
C THR A 111 7.79 -24.12 0.02
N ALA A 112 8.32 -23.42 1.02
CA ALA A 112 8.25 -23.78 2.44
C ALA A 112 7.69 -22.60 3.22
N ALA A 113 7.03 -22.86 4.35
CA ALA A 113 6.45 -21.83 5.21
C ALA A 113 7.49 -20.77 5.56
N LYS A 114 7.22 -19.52 5.20
CA LYS A 114 8.09 -18.36 5.41
C LYS A 114 7.27 -17.19 5.92
N ALA A 115 7.83 -16.39 6.84
CA ALA A 115 7.14 -15.24 7.41
C ALA A 115 6.82 -14.20 6.33
N TYR A 116 5.64 -13.59 6.42
CA TYR A 116 5.24 -12.54 5.45
C TYR A 116 6.19 -11.34 5.46
N SER A 117 6.75 -10.98 6.62
CA SER A 117 7.80 -9.95 6.70
C SER A 117 8.97 -10.23 5.77
N ASP A 118 9.46 -11.47 5.76
CA ASP A 118 10.59 -11.89 4.91
C ASP A 118 10.17 -11.97 3.45
N ILE A 119 8.96 -12.47 3.16
CA ILE A 119 8.42 -12.56 1.81
C ILE A 119 8.33 -11.16 1.18
N VAL A 120 7.70 -10.20 1.88
CA VAL A 120 7.53 -8.83 1.38
C VAL A 120 8.89 -8.16 1.18
N ARG A 121 9.80 -8.28 2.15
CA ARG A 121 11.15 -7.71 2.06
C ARG A 121 11.96 -8.31 0.91
N ASP A 122 11.89 -9.62 0.68
CA ASP A 122 12.55 -10.26 -0.45
C ASP A 122 11.99 -9.78 -1.79
N VAL A 123 10.66 -9.74 -1.93
CA VAL A 123 10.00 -9.29 -3.16
C VAL A 123 10.36 -7.83 -3.46
N VAL A 124 10.32 -6.94 -2.45
CA VAL A 124 10.77 -5.54 -2.61
C VAL A 124 12.26 -5.49 -2.96
N THR A 125 13.10 -6.28 -2.31
CA THR A 125 14.54 -6.34 -2.58
C THR A 125 14.83 -6.74 -4.02
N GLN A 126 14.24 -7.82 -4.49
CA GLN A 126 14.46 -8.31 -5.85
C GLN A 126 13.98 -7.34 -6.93
N ASN A 127 12.87 -6.63 -6.67
CA ASN A 127 12.23 -5.83 -7.70
C ASN A 127 12.56 -4.33 -7.63
N ALA A 128 13.07 -3.84 -6.51
CA ALA A 128 13.32 -2.41 -6.31
C ALA A 128 14.70 -2.06 -5.75
N LEU A 129 15.50 -3.02 -5.25
CA LEU A 129 16.78 -2.74 -4.61
C LEU A 129 18.00 -3.34 -5.31
N LEU A 130 17.91 -4.58 -5.84
CA LEU A 130 19.06 -5.31 -6.37
C LEU A 130 19.24 -5.22 -7.89
N SER A 131 18.17 -5.03 -8.64
CA SER A 131 18.23 -5.06 -10.10
C SER A 131 18.78 -3.72 -10.65
N ASP A 132 19.89 -3.75 -11.37
CA ASP A 132 20.59 -2.54 -11.87
C ASP A 132 19.63 -1.55 -12.58
N ASN A 133 18.86 -2.01 -13.54
CA ASN A 133 17.92 -1.15 -14.29
C ASN A 133 16.57 -0.90 -13.60
N ARG A 134 16.28 -1.63 -12.51
CA ARG A 134 15.00 -1.56 -11.80
C ARG A 134 15.16 -1.02 -10.37
N ARG A 135 16.39 -0.84 -9.94
CA ARG A 135 16.71 -0.29 -8.63
C ARG A 135 16.07 1.09 -8.48
N ILE A 136 15.51 1.36 -7.30
CA ILE A 136 15.14 2.69 -6.85
C ILE A 136 16.32 3.21 -6.03
N PRO A 137 17.11 4.14 -6.57
CA PRO A 137 18.28 4.65 -5.85
C PRO A 137 17.88 5.28 -4.52
N GLY A 138 18.68 5.11 -3.48
CA GLY A 138 18.42 5.69 -2.17
C GLY A 138 17.31 5.02 -1.34
N LEU A 139 16.70 3.93 -1.84
CA LEU A 139 15.76 3.11 -1.08
C LEU A 139 16.49 1.98 -0.36
N PHE A 140 16.17 1.80 0.91
CA PHE A 140 16.72 0.76 1.79
C PHE A 140 15.59 0.06 2.56
N LEU A 141 15.83 -1.19 2.97
CA LEU A 141 14.94 -1.85 3.91
C LEU A 141 15.15 -1.27 5.31
N GLY A 142 14.07 -1.00 5.99
CA GLY A 142 14.02 -0.51 7.35
C GLY A 142 13.58 -1.56 8.35
N THR A 143 12.71 -1.19 9.27
CA THR A 143 12.25 -2.01 10.39
C THR A 143 10.98 -2.79 10.05
N VAL A 144 10.78 -3.88 10.80
CA VAL A 144 9.51 -4.60 10.86
C VAL A 144 9.05 -4.54 12.31
N THR A 145 7.82 -4.09 12.54
CA THR A 145 7.21 -4.02 13.86
C THR A 145 5.79 -4.56 13.81
N GLY A 146 5.41 -5.31 14.85
CA GLY A 146 4.10 -5.94 14.96
C GLY A 146 4.11 -7.43 14.65
N THR A 147 3.24 -8.16 15.35
CA THR A 147 3.15 -9.63 15.30
C THR A 147 2.40 -10.15 14.09
N CYS A 148 1.59 -9.33 13.45
CA CYS A 148 0.86 -9.69 12.23
C CYS A 148 1.82 -10.17 11.11
N TRP A 149 3.03 -9.64 11.07
CA TRP A 149 4.07 -9.97 10.07
C TRP A 149 4.77 -11.31 10.30
N GLU A 150 4.59 -11.94 11.46
CA GLU A 150 5.17 -13.26 11.79
C GLU A 150 4.36 -14.43 11.19
N GLN A 151 3.14 -14.19 10.74
CA GLN A 151 2.34 -15.18 10.03
C GLN A 151 3.12 -15.72 8.84
N THR A 152 3.00 -17.04 8.59
CA THR A 152 3.75 -17.72 7.53
C THR A 152 2.85 -18.14 6.37
N ALA A 153 3.42 -18.17 5.17
CA ALA A 153 2.75 -18.64 3.97
C ALA A 153 3.67 -19.41 3.04
N THR A 154 3.06 -20.20 2.17
CA THR A 154 3.62 -20.66 0.91
C THR A 154 2.81 -20.02 -0.21
N LEU A 155 3.48 -19.42 -1.20
CA LEU A 155 2.80 -18.71 -2.27
C LEU A 155 3.69 -18.57 -3.51
N GLN A 156 3.06 -18.26 -4.62
CA GLN A 156 3.72 -17.90 -5.86
C GLN A 156 3.18 -16.55 -6.33
N ILE A 157 4.08 -15.65 -6.76
CA ILE A 157 3.70 -14.32 -7.23
C ILE A 157 4.44 -14.02 -8.52
N SER A 158 3.74 -13.48 -9.52
CA SER A 158 4.34 -13.02 -10.77
C SER A 158 3.48 -11.95 -11.44
N TYR A 159 4.13 -11.03 -12.15
CA TYR A 159 3.51 -10.04 -13.04
C TYR A 159 2.42 -9.17 -12.42
N THR A 160 2.45 -9.02 -11.09
CA THR A 160 1.56 -8.13 -10.34
C THR A 160 2.28 -6.82 -10.03
N ASN A 161 1.55 -5.72 -9.93
CA ASN A 161 2.11 -4.43 -9.49
C ASN A 161 2.64 -4.55 -8.07
N LEU A 162 3.90 -4.12 -7.85
CA LEU A 162 4.59 -4.32 -6.57
C LEU A 162 3.89 -3.59 -5.40
N MET A 163 3.48 -2.34 -5.61
CA MET A 163 2.80 -1.56 -4.56
C MET A 163 1.44 -2.18 -4.21
N GLN A 164 0.64 -2.48 -5.21
CA GLN A 164 -0.68 -3.08 -5.00
C GLN A 164 -0.59 -4.41 -4.27
N TRP A 165 0.36 -5.26 -4.67
CA TRP A 165 0.58 -6.53 -3.98
C TRP A 165 0.98 -6.34 -2.52
N VAL A 166 1.88 -5.38 -2.21
CA VAL A 166 2.26 -5.08 -0.81
C VAL A 166 1.04 -4.68 0.00
N TYR A 167 0.17 -3.80 -0.53
CA TYR A 167 -1.03 -3.38 0.18
C TYR A 167 -2.08 -4.49 0.33
N THR A 168 -2.20 -5.40 -0.66
CA THR A 168 -3.04 -6.61 -0.51
C THR A 168 -2.58 -7.46 0.68
N ILE A 169 -1.26 -7.60 0.86
CA ILE A 169 -0.71 -8.32 2.02
C ILE A 169 -0.93 -7.53 3.32
N CYS A 170 -0.77 -6.20 3.29
CA CYS A 170 -1.07 -5.35 4.45
C CYS A 170 -2.52 -5.53 4.92
N GLU A 171 -3.48 -5.47 4.01
CA GLU A 171 -4.89 -5.65 4.30
C GLU A 171 -5.19 -7.06 4.84
N LYS A 172 -4.62 -8.09 4.22
CA LYS A 172 -4.76 -9.49 4.68
C LYS A 172 -4.27 -9.69 6.12
N LEU A 173 -3.18 -9.02 6.52
CA LEU A 173 -2.54 -9.22 7.81
C LEU A 173 -2.98 -8.21 8.89
N GLY A 174 -3.62 -7.12 8.52
CA GLY A 174 -3.88 -6.00 9.43
C GLY A 174 -2.67 -5.10 9.69
N GLY A 175 -1.60 -5.23 8.88
CA GLY A 175 -0.40 -4.40 8.94
C GLY A 175 -0.42 -3.24 7.95
N THR A 176 0.62 -2.44 7.92
CA THR A 176 0.83 -1.39 6.92
C THR A 176 2.29 -1.31 6.48
N ALA A 177 2.51 -0.74 5.31
CA ALA A 177 3.83 -0.49 4.75
C ALA A 177 4.00 0.99 4.43
N ASN A 178 5.19 1.53 4.68
CA ASN A 178 5.49 2.92 4.40
C ASN A 178 6.92 3.12 3.90
N ILE A 179 7.15 4.19 3.14
CA ILE A 179 8.48 4.68 2.79
C ILE A 179 8.63 6.08 3.36
N ARG A 180 9.53 6.24 4.32
CA ARG A 180 9.84 7.53 4.96
C ARG A 180 11.25 8.01 4.63
N LEU A 181 11.51 9.28 4.84
CA LEU A 181 12.84 9.85 4.79
C LEU A 181 13.51 9.75 6.17
N VAL A 182 14.77 9.32 6.15
CA VAL A 182 15.63 9.29 7.34
C VAL A 182 16.89 10.05 7.05
N LYS A 183 17.26 10.96 7.93
CA LYS A 183 18.56 11.66 7.84
C LYS A 183 19.68 10.63 7.95
N SER A 184 20.59 10.65 7.00
CA SER A 184 21.67 9.67 6.85
C SER A 184 22.97 10.22 7.47
N SER A 185 23.69 11.04 6.71
CA SER A 185 24.94 11.68 7.14
C SER A 185 24.98 13.11 6.64
N GLY A 186 25.42 14.05 7.48
CA GLY A 186 25.40 15.47 7.14
C GLY A 186 23.97 15.94 6.85
N GLU A 187 23.77 16.59 5.71
CA GLU A 187 22.48 17.11 5.24
C GLU A 187 21.75 16.16 4.26
N GLN A 188 22.19 14.90 4.15
CA GLN A 188 21.59 13.94 3.22
C GLN A 188 20.54 13.08 3.89
N TYR A 189 19.53 12.70 3.12
CA TYR A 189 18.44 11.81 3.51
C TYR A 189 18.48 10.54 2.65
N ARG A 190 17.84 9.49 3.16
CA ARG A 190 17.60 8.24 2.44
C ARG A 190 16.15 7.80 2.63
N MET A 191 15.61 7.10 1.66
CA MET A 191 14.29 6.47 1.75
C MET A 191 14.41 5.12 2.47
N VAL A 192 13.50 4.85 3.38
CA VAL A 192 13.49 3.62 4.18
C VAL A 192 12.11 2.99 4.11
N PHE A 193 12.05 1.75 3.62
CA PHE A 193 10.83 0.95 3.54
C PHE A 193 10.63 0.19 4.85
N ASP A 194 9.58 0.53 5.57
CA ASP A 194 9.21 -0.08 6.85
C ASP A 194 7.92 -0.88 6.73
N LEU A 195 7.79 -1.93 7.54
CA LEU A 195 6.56 -2.66 7.78
C LEU A 195 6.16 -2.48 9.24
N SER A 196 4.90 -2.16 9.50
CA SER A 196 4.42 -1.93 10.84
C SER A 196 2.99 -2.43 11.05
N GLU A 197 2.61 -2.56 12.30
CA GLU A 197 1.24 -2.87 12.72
C GLU A 197 0.72 -1.69 13.53
N GLY A 198 -0.49 -1.24 13.22
CA GLY A 198 -1.16 -0.19 13.95
C GLY A 198 -1.71 -0.68 15.30
N ALA A 199 -1.91 0.24 16.22
CA ALA A 199 -2.60 -0.08 17.48
C ALA A 199 -4.11 0.03 17.28
N ASP A 200 -4.85 -1.02 17.63
CA ASP A 200 -6.30 -0.93 17.75
C ASP A 200 -6.66 0.07 18.87
N ARG A 201 -7.43 1.08 18.54
CA ARG A 201 -7.92 2.11 19.44
C ARG A 201 -9.45 2.22 19.43
N SER A 202 -10.11 1.16 18.93
CA SER A 202 -11.57 1.06 18.98
C SER A 202 -12.05 0.84 20.40
N ILE A 203 -13.35 0.98 20.63
CA ILE A 203 -14.00 0.68 21.90
C ILE A 203 -14.13 -0.82 22.17
N MET A 204 -13.73 -1.67 21.23
CA MET A 204 -13.88 -3.13 21.31
C MET A 204 -12.66 -3.82 21.95
N GLN A 205 -11.62 -3.08 22.33
CA GLN A 205 -10.41 -3.56 22.98
C GLN A 205 -10.13 -2.79 24.29
N GLU A 206 -9.30 -3.32 25.19
CA GLU A 206 -8.97 -2.73 26.49
C GLU A 206 -7.48 -2.38 26.63
N ASP A 207 -6.63 -2.76 25.66
CA ASP A 207 -5.18 -2.65 25.75
C ASP A 207 -4.65 -1.24 25.45
N ASN A 208 -5.37 -0.47 24.64
CA ASN A 208 -4.96 0.86 24.20
C ASN A 208 -6.00 1.93 24.55
N PRO A 209 -5.58 3.18 24.82
CA PRO A 209 -6.51 4.29 24.97
C PRO A 209 -7.40 4.44 23.72
N HIS A 210 -8.70 4.50 23.94
CA HIS A 210 -9.68 4.66 22.87
C HIS A 210 -9.55 6.02 22.19
N ILE A 211 -9.76 6.10 20.87
CA ILE A 211 -9.93 7.35 20.14
C ILE A 211 -11.43 7.64 20.06
N ILE A 212 -11.82 8.82 20.57
CA ILE A 212 -13.19 9.31 20.54
C ILE A 212 -13.25 10.55 19.65
N PHE A 213 -14.03 10.46 18.56
CA PHE A 213 -14.35 11.61 17.73
C PHE A 213 -15.65 12.25 18.23
N SER A 214 -15.58 13.51 18.63
CA SER A 214 -16.76 14.25 19.06
C SER A 214 -16.56 15.77 18.91
N ASP A 215 -17.66 16.49 18.80
CA ASP A 215 -17.68 17.94 18.80
C ASP A 215 -17.09 18.52 20.11
N ALA A 216 -17.36 17.87 21.25
CA ALA A 216 -16.84 18.29 22.57
C ALA A 216 -15.30 18.27 22.66
N TYR A 217 -14.63 17.46 21.87
CA TYR A 217 -13.16 17.40 21.76
C TYR A 217 -12.61 18.25 20.62
N SER A 218 -13.46 18.95 19.87
CA SER A 218 -13.09 19.76 18.69
C SER A 218 -12.27 18.99 17.65
N ASN A 219 -12.47 17.68 17.57
CA ASN A 219 -11.80 16.78 16.62
C ASN A 219 -12.76 16.17 15.59
N LEU A 220 -14.03 16.61 15.59
CA LEU A 220 -15.07 16.23 14.64
C LEU A 220 -15.73 17.48 14.08
N LEU A 221 -15.46 17.82 12.81
CA LEU A 221 -16.07 18.97 12.13
C LEU A 221 -17.35 18.60 11.39
N SER A 222 -17.39 17.40 10.84
CA SER A 222 -18.57 16.86 10.15
C SER A 222 -18.57 15.34 10.24
N PHE A 223 -19.75 14.76 10.15
CA PHE A 223 -19.93 13.31 10.14
C PHE A 223 -20.93 12.93 9.05
N SER A 224 -20.63 11.89 8.32
CA SER A 224 -21.53 11.27 7.37
C SER A 224 -21.50 9.75 7.56
N TYR A 225 -22.66 9.13 7.64
CA TYR A 225 -22.82 7.68 7.65
C TYR A 225 -23.53 7.24 6.38
N ALA A 226 -22.97 6.27 5.70
CA ALA A 226 -23.59 5.61 4.55
C ALA A 226 -23.47 4.10 4.74
N GLU A 227 -24.57 3.39 4.47
CA GLU A 227 -24.59 1.93 4.45
C GLU A 227 -25.00 1.48 3.05
N ASP A 228 -24.16 0.68 2.40
CA ASP A 228 -24.38 0.18 1.05
C ASP A 228 -24.13 -1.32 1.00
N SER A 229 -25.17 -2.08 0.79
CA SER A 229 -25.11 -3.54 0.63
C SER A 229 -25.13 -4.00 -0.83
N SER A 230 -25.07 -3.07 -1.80
CA SER A 230 -25.22 -3.39 -3.24
C SER A 230 -24.15 -4.34 -3.78
N VAL A 231 -22.97 -4.33 -3.18
CA VAL A 231 -21.84 -5.20 -3.56
C VAL A 231 -21.63 -6.38 -2.61
N GLN A 232 -22.48 -6.54 -1.61
CA GLN A 232 -22.38 -7.62 -0.63
C GLN A 232 -22.39 -8.98 -1.32
N LYS A 233 -21.50 -9.88 -0.88
CA LYS A 233 -21.44 -11.29 -1.26
C LYS A 233 -21.21 -12.12 0.00
N ASN A 234 -21.97 -13.20 0.14
CA ASN A 234 -21.89 -14.07 1.31
C ASN A 234 -21.97 -15.57 0.97
N PHE A 235 -22.02 -15.90 -0.32
CA PHE A 235 -21.95 -17.27 -0.79
C PHE A 235 -21.16 -17.34 -2.09
N ALA A 236 -20.10 -18.16 -2.13
CA ALA A 236 -19.25 -18.33 -3.29
C ALA A 236 -19.38 -19.72 -3.93
N TYR A 237 -19.48 -19.73 -5.24
CA TYR A 237 -19.22 -20.93 -6.06
C TYR A 237 -17.80 -20.82 -6.60
N ILE A 238 -16.92 -21.73 -6.19
CA ILE A 238 -15.47 -21.69 -6.53
C ILE A 238 -15.17 -22.81 -7.48
N PHE A 239 -14.59 -22.49 -8.62
CA PHE A 239 -14.29 -23.44 -9.68
C PHE A 239 -12.76 -23.47 -9.92
N GLY A 240 -12.16 -24.63 -9.69
CA GLY A 240 -10.74 -24.88 -9.93
C GLY A 240 -10.43 -25.17 -11.41
N GLN A 241 -9.31 -25.83 -11.67
CA GLN A 241 -8.86 -26.21 -13.01
C GLN A 241 -9.82 -27.14 -13.75
N GLY A 242 -9.72 -27.17 -15.09
CA GLY A 242 -10.51 -28.04 -15.95
C GLY A 242 -11.42 -27.30 -16.92
N LYS A 243 -12.29 -28.03 -17.62
CA LYS A 243 -13.25 -27.47 -18.58
C LYS A 243 -14.62 -28.10 -18.40
N GLY A 244 -15.66 -27.26 -18.48
CA GLY A 244 -17.04 -27.71 -18.42
C GLY A 244 -17.36 -28.46 -17.12
N ASP A 245 -18.06 -29.57 -17.24
CA ASP A 245 -18.52 -30.36 -16.09
C ASP A 245 -17.41 -31.15 -15.38
N GLU A 246 -16.23 -31.26 -15.98
CA GLU A 246 -15.07 -31.92 -15.37
C GLU A 246 -14.31 -31.03 -14.39
N ARG A 247 -14.62 -29.72 -14.35
CA ARG A 247 -14.01 -28.80 -13.39
C ARG A 247 -14.34 -29.19 -11.96
N LYS A 248 -13.32 -29.24 -11.13
CA LYS A 248 -13.50 -29.38 -9.69
C LYS A 248 -14.14 -28.10 -9.16
N ARG A 249 -15.12 -28.25 -8.29
CA ARG A 249 -15.91 -27.14 -7.76
C ARG A 249 -16.23 -27.33 -6.30
N THR A 250 -16.26 -26.26 -5.57
CA THR A 250 -16.67 -26.22 -4.17
C THR A 250 -17.50 -24.97 -3.91
N THR A 251 -18.09 -24.89 -2.73
CA THR A 251 -18.80 -23.70 -2.27
C THR A 251 -18.21 -23.23 -0.96
N TYR A 252 -18.34 -21.94 -0.69
CA TYR A 252 -17.88 -21.32 0.56
C TYR A 252 -18.91 -20.30 1.04
N CYS A 253 -19.17 -20.27 2.33
CA CYS A 253 -19.84 -19.19 3.05
C CYS A 253 -19.24 -19.09 4.45
N ASP A 254 -19.28 -17.91 5.04
CA ASP A 254 -18.85 -17.69 6.41
C ASP A 254 -20.05 -17.90 7.34
N GLY A 255 -19.96 -18.91 8.22
CA GLY A 255 -21.05 -19.30 9.10
C GLY A 255 -22.13 -20.18 8.45
N ASP A 256 -23.38 -19.98 8.84
CA ASP A 256 -24.51 -20.74 8.31
C ASP A 256 -24.83 -20.37 6.85
N GLU A 257 -25.23 -21.37 6.06
CA GLU A 257 -25.55 -21.13 4.64
C GLU A 257 -26.74 -20.15 4.51
N PRO A 258 -26.53 -18.99 3.85
CA PRO A 258 -27.58 -18.00 3.68
C PRO A 258 -28.69 -18.50 2.74
N THR A 259 -29.92 -18.10 3.03
CA THR A 259 -31.11 -18.57 2.30
C THR A 259 -31.98 -17.42 1.78
N TYR A 260 -32.73 -17.69 0.74
CA TYR A 260 -33.72 -16.77 0.17
C TYR A 260 -33.16 -15.37 -0.15
N LEU A 261 -33.71 -14.32 0.44
CA LEU A 261 -33.32 -12.93 0.17
C LEU A 261 -31.98 -12.53 0.80
N ASP A 262 -31.49 -13.29 1.79
CA ASP A 262 -30.23 -13.05 2.44
C ASP A 262 -29.05 -13.68 1.69
N ARG A 263 -29.29 -14.38 0.57
CA ARG A 263 -28.27 -15.05 -0.22
C ARG A 263 -27.80 -14.18 -1.38
N TYR A 264 -26.54 -13.74 -1.30
CA TYR A 264 -25.84 -12.95 -2.30
C TYR A 264 -24.68 -13.76 -2.88
N GLU A 265 -24.86 -14.28 -4.07
CA GLU A 265 -23.92 -15.22 -4.68
C GLU A 265 -22.80 -14.52 -5.45
N VAL A 266 -21.64 -15.17 -5.50
CA VAL A 266 -20.51 -14.83 -6.35
C VAL A 266 -19.93 -16.07 -7.00
N TYR A 267 -19.48 -15.93 -8.23
CA TYR A 267 -18.66 -16.92 -8.91
C TYR A 267 -17.19 -16.55 -8.78
N VAL A 268 -16.36 -17.51 -8.38
CA VAL A 268 -14.91 -17.35 -8.27
C VAL A 268 -14.27 -18.34 -9.23
N ASP A 269 -13.52 -17.82 -10.18
CA ASP A 269 -12.68 -18.61 -11.07
C ASP A 269 -11.29 -18.79 -10.46
N ALA A 270 -10.96 -19.98 -10.01
CA ALA A 270 -9.71 -20.35 -9.38
C ALA A 270 -8.92 -21.38 -10.25
N ASP A 271 -8.91 -21.16 -11.56
CA ASP A 271 -8.22 -22.03 -12.52
C ASP A 271 -6.68 -21.92 -12.43
N ASP A 272 -6.18 -20.91 -11.78
CA ASP A 272 -4.77 -20.69 -11.44
C ASP A 272 -4.28 -21.60 -10.29
N ILE A 273 -5.19 -22.16 -9.48
CA ILE A 273 -4.84 -23.12 -8.43
C ILE A 273 -4.61 -24.50 -9.03
N SER A 274 -3.34 -24.95 -9.00
CA SER A 274 -2.94 -26.22 -9.60
C SER A 274 -3.52 -27.45 -8.89
N GLU A 275 -4.02 -28.41 -9.65
CA GLU A 275 -4.41 -29.74 -9.15
C GLU A 275 -3.21 -30.67 -8.84
N THR A 276 -1.98 -30.18 -9.06
CA THR A 276 -0.76 -30.95 -8.85
C THR A 276 0.20 -30.22 -7.94
N GLU A 277 0.96 -30.98 -7.15
CA GLU A 277 2.05 -30.47 -6.30
C GLU A 277 3.37 -31.13 -6.67
N GLN A 278 4.48 -30.45 -6.40
CA GLN A 278 5.84 -31.00 -6.59
C GLN A 278 6.31 -31.62 -5.29
N VAL A 279 6.56 -32.93 -5.31
CA VAL A 279 7.12 -33.69 -4.19
C VAL A 279 8.38 -34.40 -4.66
N GLU A 280 9.53 -34.10 -4.04
CA GLU A 280 10.84 -34.69 -4.35
C GLU A 280 11.25 -34.59 -5.85
N GLY A 281 10.73 -33.58 -6.56
CA GLY A 281 11.01 -33.37 -8.00
C GLY A 281 10.05 -34.09 -8.95
N GLU A 282 9.09 -34.84 -8.43
CA GLU A 282 7.99 -35.42 -9.20
C GLU A 282 6.71 -34.59 -9.06
N THR A 283 5.99 -34.48 -10.18
CA THR A 283 4.66 -33.80 -10.18
C THR A 283 3.61 -34.87 -9.85
N ILE A 284 2.99 -34.73 -8.69
CA ILE A 284 1.93 -35.65 -8.23
C ILE A 284 0.58 -34.92 -8.14
N PRO A 285 -0.54 -35.59 -8.41
CA PRO A 285 -1.86 -35.02 -8.24
C PRO A 285 -2.16 -34.80 -6.76
N ILE A 286 -2.74 -33.64 -6.43
CA ILE A 286 -3.24 -33.35 -5.09
C ILE A 286 -4.52 -34.18 -4.88
N PRO A 287 -4.69 -34.83 -3.72
CA PRO A 287 -5.95 -35.51 -3.39
C PRO A 287 -7.13 -34.56 -3.47
N GLU A 288 -8.25 -35.02 -4.04
CA GLU A 288 -9.41 -34.16 -4.33
C GLU A 288 -9.89 -33.38 -3.10
N GLU A 289 -9.96 -34.03 -1.95
CA GLU A 289 -10.39 -33.40 -0.69
C GLU A 289 -9.47 -32.24 -0.29
N LYS A 290 -8.15 -32.42 -0.40
CA LYS A 290 -7.14 -31.38 -0.12
C LYS A 290 -7.24 -30.23 -1.17
N TYR A 291 -7.48 -30.57 -2.44
CA TYR A 291 -7.63 -29.58 -3.49
C TYR A 291 -8.88 -28.70 -3.29
N LEU A 292 -10.02 -29.30 -2.92
CA LEU A 292 -11.24 -28.55 -2.63
C LEU A 292 -11.09 -27.63 -1.42
N GLU A 293 -10.27 -27.99 -0.43
CA GLU A 293 -9.95 -27.10 0.68
C GLU A 293 -9.02 -25.95 0.24
N LEU A 294 -8.05 -26.20 -0.65
CA LEU A 294 -7.20 -25.17 -1.22
C LEU A 294 -7.99 -24.13 -2.01
N LEU A 295 -9.09 -24.53 -2.67
CA LEU A 295 -9.95 -23.61 -3.39
C LEU A 295 -10.70 -22.61 -2.48
N LYS A 296 -10.78 -22.88 -1.18
CA LYS A 296 -11.47 -22.02 -0.20
C LYS A 296 -10.56 -21.03 0.50
N THR A 297 -9.23 -21.16 0.32
CA THR A 297 -8.21 -20.30 0.97
C THR A 297 -7.78 -19.16 0.07
#